data_8cc46d09d9ea3e5e3546937c2c0b64aa
#
_entry.id   8cc46d09d9ea3e5e3546937c2c0b64aa
#
_cell.length_a   1.000
_cell.length_b   1.000
_cell.length_c   1.000
_cell.angle_alpha   90.00
_cell.angle_beta   90.00
_cell.angle_gamma   90.00
#
_symmetry.space_group_name_H-M   'P 1'
#
loop_
_entity.id
_entity.type
_entity.pdbx_description
1 polymer ?
#
loop_
_entity_poly.entity_id
_entity_poly.type
_entity_poly.pdbx_seq_one_letter_code
_entity_poly.pdbx_strand_id
1 'polypeptide(L)'
;MSPAVGMFHYMPPIYWHDRQSLLSVDVNRVPMKESPVPVYKMVTSSVQKEVRVWTFSFEGDSEQFRNGKAPLVVQFLSNLMGHSASVNVVKFSPAGDLIASGDVDGVVNIWRLSQTETQSPSKLTVDPEMPPNKELWVRSRNSFRHDSDVTDIAWNATGSCLCIASNDDSLSMVNVSTGKRVWRVGNFRHFPNGIAWDPLGKYIVVMSTDRKMDIIDARNGFKLKSFSQFHLGQNLVSGKQLPMESYRMFHDDTLGSFTRRADFSPGGELLFVPCAHLEAGATGVYGLYVFKRDQLNSDKPYALVPTRKAPFIVRSCPIMFKLLDKADNFIGLPYRVVYAAITKDTLHIFDSQHAHPIAYVENLHYNNLTDLSWTHDGKMLVVSSLEGFNSFVQINLESIGGIDTAEHKRPISPQPALIQPRKSAKRKTQAAETTPVVLVPEKSTTPLKEGNATKTPTATPKSSKTKSTGALLKFLKKGEAAEENEQASGSSTEEAVKQEKKSTKEDEVTPKTVKKAKKRIQVVTLDA
;
A
#
# COMPACT_ATOMS: atom_id res chain seq x y z
N MET A 1 26.65 23.31 5.34
CA MET A 1 25.74 22.89 4.25
C MET A 1 25.89 21.40 4.12
N SER A 2 24.84 20.63 4.40
CA SER A 2 24.82 19.20 4.07
C SER A 2 24.85 19.06 2.54
N PRO A 3 25.62 18.11 1.97
CA PRO A 3 25.59 17.91 0.54
C PRO A 3 24.16 17.56 0.11
N ALA A 4 23.68 18.22 -0.93
CA ALA A 4 22.38 17.95 -1.50
C ALA A 4 22.26 16.45 -1.83
N VAL A 5 21.16 15.82 -1.45
CA VAL A 5 20.91 14.40 -1.77
C VAL A 5 20.90 14.24 -3.28
N GLY A 6 21.89 13.53 -3.83
CA GLY A 6 21.96 13.23 -5.25
C GLY A 6 20.83 12.27 -5.64
N MET A 7 19.77 12.78 -6.23
CA MET A 7 18.61 12.01 -6.64
C MET A 7 18.25 12.29 -8.09
N PHE A 8 18.01 11.23 -8.87
CA PHE A 8 17.63 11.33 -10.28
C PHE A 8 16.39 10.50 -10.53
N HIS A 9 15.46 11.00 -11.33
CA HIS A 9 14.28 10.26 -11.72
C HIS A 9 14.20 10.11 -13.24
N TYR A 10 13.63 9.00 -13.67
CA TYR A 10 13.40 8.70 -15.07
C TYR A 10 12.09 7.92 -15.26
N MET A 11 11.30 8.33 -16.22
CA MET A 11 10.08 7.65 -16.64
C MET A 11 10.27 7.13 -18.06
N PRO A 12 10.49 5.82 -18.26
CA PRO A 12 10.65 5.24 -19.59
C PRO A 12 9.32 5.28 -20.34
N PRO A 13 9.33 5.53 -21.66
CA PRO A 13 8.11 5.56 -22.48
C PRO A 13 7.64 4.12 -22.82
N ILE A 14 7.40 3.32 -21.80
CA ILE A 14 6.97 1.91 -21.91
C ILE A 14 5.50 1.82 -21.55
N TYR A 15 4.72 1.14 -22.40
CA TYR A 15 3.32 0.82 -22.13
C TYR A 15 3.23 -0.47 -21.33
N TRP A 16 3.39 -0.35 -20.01
CA TRP A 16 3.48 -1.47 -19.08
C TRP A 16 2.30 -2.43 -19.14
N HIS A 17 1.09 -1.91 -19.28
CA HIS A 17 -0.17 -2.63 -19.43
C HIS A 17 -1.06 -1.89 -20.45
N ASP A 18 -0.54 -1.68 -21.66
CA ASP A 18 -1.27 -1.05 -22.76
C ASP A 18 -1.91 0.29 -22.40
N ARG A 19 -1.18 1.12 -21.65
CA ARG A 19 -1.60 2.43 -21.09
C ARG A 19 -2.72 2.35 -20.05
N GLN A 20 -3.04 1.18 -19.54
CA GLN A 20 -4.01 1.05 -18.45
C GLN A 20 -3.39 1.43 -17.12
N SER A 21 -4.22 1.97 -16.23
CA SER A 21 -3.80 2.41 -14.89
C SER A 21 -3.08 1.30 -14.13
N LEU A 22 -1.88 1.58 -13.62
CA LEU A 22 -1.14 0.67 -12.75
C LEU A 22 -1.66 0.79 -11.33
N LEU A 23 -1.88 -0.35 -10.68
CA LEU A 23 -2.43 -0.41 -9.33
C LEU A 23 -1.40 -0.81 -8.28
N SER A 24 -0.46 -1.70 -8.64
CA SER A 24 0.59 -2.13 -7.72
C SER A 24 1.87 -2.46 -8.45
N VAL A 25 2.99 -2.20 -7.79
CA VAL A 25 4.34 -2.57 -8.22
C VAL A 25 5.08 -3.19 -7.05
N ASP A 26 5.91 -4.19 -7.33
CA ASP A 26 6.83 -4.73 -6.34
C ASP A 26 8.16 -5.15 -6.99
N VAL A 27 9.26 -4.89 -6.28
CA VAL A 27 10.60 -5.26 -6.72
C VAL A 27 11.10 -6.43 -5.90
N ASN A 28 11.64 -7.44 -6.57
CA ASN A 28 12.19 -8.61 -5.90
C ASN A 28 13.36 -8.21 -5.00
N ARG A 29 13.34 -8.67 -3.75
CA ARG A 29 14.39 -8.41 -2.77
C ARG A 29 15.62 -9.30 -2.90
N VAL A 30 15.58 -10.30 -3.78
CA VAL A 30 16.70 -11.20 -4.02
C VAL A 30 17.49 -10.71 -5.23
N PRO A 31 18.81 -10.48 -5.10
CA PRO A 31 19.64 -10.08 -6.22
C PRO A 31 19.66 -11.18 -7.30
N MET A 32 19.61 -10.79 -8.55
CA MET A 32 19.82 -11.73 -9.65
C MET A 32 21.31 -12.07 -9.72
N LYS A 33 21.63 -13.36 -9.76
CA LYS A 33 23.00 -13.84 -9.85
C LYS A 33 23.57 -13.56 -11.25
N GLU A 34 24.88 -13.22 -11.31
CA GLU A 34 25.74 -13.31 -12.51
C GLU A 34 25.67 -12.16 -13.54
N SER A 35 25.33 -10.93 -13.14
CA SER A 35 25.54 -9.78 -14.04
C SER A 35 26.58 -8.80 -13.46
N PRO A 36 27.53 -8.28 -14.26
CA PRO A 36 28.43 -7.21 -13.83
C PRO A 36 27.69 -5.91 -13.51
N VAL A 37 26.50 -5.73 -14.08
CA VAL A 37 25.58 -4.63 -13.79
C VAL A 37 24.42 -5.18 -12.96
N PRO A 38 24.00 -4.53 -11.87
CA PRO A 38 22.85 -4.95 -11.09
C PRO A 38 21.59 -5.01 -11.95
N VAL A 39 20.98 -6.20 -12.02
CA VAL A 39 19.70 -6.42 -12.69
C VAL A 39 18.64 -6.70 -11.62
N TYR A 40 17.55 -5.99 -11.71
CA TYR A 40 16.44 -6.09 -10.76
C TYR A 40 15.23 -6.70 -11.47
N LYS A 41 14.48 -7.52 -10.73
CA LYS A 41 13.22 -8.09 -11.21
C LYS A 41 12.08 -7.35 -10.55
N MET A 42 11.07 -6.97 -11.30
CA MET A 42 9.87 -6.36 -10.78
C MET A 42 8.60 -6.98 -11.36
N VAL A 43 7.51 -6.82 -10.65
CA VAL A 43 6.18 -7.24 -11.04
C VAL A 43 5.22 -6.07 -10.98
N THR A 44 4.30 -6.00 -11.95
CA THR A 44 3.29 -4.94 -12.05
C THR A 44 1.91 -5.53 -12.22
N SER A 45 0.91 -4.86 -11.67
CA SER A 45 -0.51 -5.12 -11.90
C SER A 45 -1.26 -3.86 -12.27
N SER A 46 -2.38 -4.03 -12.94
CA SER A 46 -3.19 -2.92 -13.47
C SER A 46 -4.68 -3.19 -13.31
N VAL A 47 -5.49 -2.28 -13.81
CA VAL A 47 -6.95 -2.49 -13.96
C VAL A 47 -7.31 -3.62 -14.90
N GLN A 48 -6.33 -4.20 -15.60
CA GLN A 48 -6.48 -5.43 -16.38
C GLN A 48 -6.37 -6.67 -15.50
N LYS A 49 -6.59 -7.84 -16.11
CA LYS A 49 -6.60 -9.17 -15.46
C LYS A 49 -5.22 -9.81 -15.37
N GLU A 50 -4.20 -9.13 -15.86
CA GLU A 50 -2.86 -9.68 -16.06
C GLU A 50 -1.89 -9.14 -15.01
N VAL A 51 -0.92 -9.99 -14.70
CA VAL A 51 0.25 -9.63 -13.91
C VAL A 51 1.46 -9.76 -14.82
N ARG A 52 2.27 -8.72 -14.96
CA ARG A 52 3.44 -8.73 -15.84
C ARG A 52 4.74 -8.67 -15.05
N VAL A 53 5.71 -9.49 -15.44
CA VAL A 53 7.05 -9.58 -14.82
C VAL A 53 8.08 -9.00 -15.77
N TRP A 54 8.97 -8.19 -15.21
CA TRP A 54 9.97 -7.42 -15.92
C TRP A 54 11.33 -7.53 -15.24
N THR A 55 12.41 -7.30 -16.01
CA THR A 55 13.69 -6.91 -15.42
C THR A 55 14.04 -5.51 -15.84
N PHE A 56 14.84 -4.86 -15.01
CA PHE A 56 15.43 -3.57 -15.34
C PHE A 56 16.87 -3.48 -14.81
N SER A 57 17.70 -2.73 -15.51
CA SER A 57 19.08 -2.44 -15.14
C SER A 57 19.45 -1.05 -15.60
N PHE A 58 20.47 -0.47 -14.98
CA PHE A 58 21.06 0.79 -15.43
C PHE A 58 22.44 0.50 -16.01
N GLU A 59 22.61 0.81 -17.29
CA GLU A 59 23.85 0.60 -18.06
C GLU A 59 24.58 1.95 -18.27
N GLY A 60 24.93 2.66 -17.21
CA GLY A 60 25.64 3.93 -17.33
C GLY A 60 25.82 4.66 -16.00
N ASP A 61 26.59 5.73 -16.05
CA ASP A 61 26.85 6.56 -14.90
C ASP A 61 25.77 7.67 -14.71
N SER A 62 25.85 8.35 -13.58
CA SER A 62 24.93 9.43 -13.22
C SER A 62 24.99 10.65 -14.14
N GLU A 63 26.08 10.83 -14.94
CA GLU A 63 26.19 11.93 -15.90
C GLU A 63 25.34 11.69 -17.16
N GLN A 64 25.24 10.44 -17.62
CA GLN A 64 24.39 10.10 -18.76
C GLN A 64 22.90 10.33 -18.42
N PHE A 65 22.53 10.14 -17.17
CA PHE A 65 21.21 10.48 -16.65
C PHE A 65 20.89 11.98 -16.76
N ARG A 66 21.86 12.83 -16.40
CA ARG A 66 21.72 14.30 -16.49
C ARG A 66 21.53 14.79 -17.92
N ASN A 67 22.09 14.08 -18.88
CA ASN A 67 22.06 14.45 -20.30
C ASN A 67 20.82 13.91 -21.04
N GLY A 68 19.82 13.35 -20.32
CA GLY A 68 18.58 12.86 -20.90
C GLY A 68 18.70 11.54 -21.68
N LYS A 69 19.87 10.93 -21.67
CA LYS A 69 20.11 9.58 -22.17
C LYS A 69 20.07 8.62 -20.98
N ALA A 70 18.88 8.26 -20.54
CA ALA A 70 18.80 7.29 -19.46
C ALA A 70 19.17 5.91 -19.98
N PRO A 71 20.19 5.31 -19.42
CA PRO A 71 20.61 3.95 -19.78
C PRO A 71 19.76 2.91 -19.04
N LEU A 72 18.47 3.18 -18.83
CA LEU A 72 17.54 2.22 -18.27
C LEU A 72 17.16 1.20 -19.32
N VAL A 73 17.61 -0.03 -19.13
CA VAL A 73 17.21 -1.17 -19.94
C VAL A 73 16.09 -1.91 -19.21
N VAL A 74 14.94 -2.02 -19.84
CA VAL A 74 13.81 -2.77 -19.33
C VAL A 74 13.51 -3.93 -20.27
N GLN A 75 13.34 -5.14 -19.72
CA GLN A 75 13.01 -6.32 -20.49
C GLN A 75 11.75 -6.97 -19.94
N PHE A 76 10.82 -7.31 -20.84
CA PHE A 76 9.67 -8.15 -20.53
C PHE A 76 10.13 -9.59 -20.28
N LEU A 77 9.60 -10.22 -19.21
CA LEU A 77 9.89 -11.59 -18.86
C LEU A 77 8.69 -12.52 -18.99
N SER A 78 7.54 -12.11 -18.47
CA SER A 78 6.37 -12.99 -18.48
C SER A 78 5.06 -12.23 -18.28
N ASN A 79 4.01 -12.74 -18.92
CA ASN A 79 2.63 -12.35 -18.68
C ASN A 79 1.90 -13.50 -17.96
N LEU A 80 1.44 -13.25 -16.73
CA LEU A 80 0.77 -14.22 -15.87
C LEU A 80 -0.74 -14.08 -16.04
N MET A 81 -1.34 -15.00 -16.76
CA MET A 81 -2.77 -15.02 -17.05
C MET A 81 -3.49 -16.03 -16.15
N GLY A 82 -4.56 -15.58 -15.46
CA GLY A 82 -5.32 -16.48 -14.60
C GLY A 82 -6.25 -15.79 -13.61
N HIS A 83 -6.30 -14.47 -13.61
CA HIS A 83 -7.35 -13.68 -12.97
C HIS A 83 -8.53 -13.44 -13.92
N SER A 84 -9.73 -13.31 -13.37
CA SER A 84 -10.96 -12.98 -14.12
C SER A 84 -11.27 -11.50 -14.12
N ALA A 85 -10.63 -10.75 -13.23
CA ALA A 85 -10.90 -9.34 -12.97
C ALA A 85 -9.60 -8.55 -12.72
N SER A 86 -9.71 -7.24 -12.53
CA SER A 86 -8.61 -6.32 -12.25
C SER A 86 -7.78 -6.77 -11.05
N VAL A 87 -6.45 -6.66 -11.15
CA VAL A 87 -5.53 -7.10 -10.10
C VAL A 87 -5.10 -5.89 -9.27
N ASN A 88 -5.62 -5.79 -8.04
CA ASN A 88 -5.40 -4.66 -7.14
C ASN A 88 -4.01 -4.64 -6.50
N VAL A 89 -3.43 -5.81 -6.26
CA VAL A 89 -2.18 -5.92 -5.50
C VAL A 89 -1.36 -7.11 -5.98
N VAL A 90 -0.05 -6.91 -6.03
CA VAL A 90 0.93 -7.95 -6.37
C VAL A 90 2.16 -7.80 -5.51
N LYS A 91 2.70 -8.93 -4.96
CA LYS A 91 3.90 -8.92 -4.12
C LYS A 91 4.74 -10.17 -4.35
N PHE A 92 6.07 -10.00 -4.44
CA PHE A 92 7.01 -11.11 -4.37
C PHE A 92 7.06 -11.70 -2.97
N SER A 93 7.31 -13.01 -2.88
CA SER A 93 7.74 -13.63 -1.62
C SER A 93 9.12 -13.11 -1.22
N PRO A 94 9.52 -13.16 0.05
CA PRO A 94 10.85 -12.74 0.49
C PRO A 94 12.01 -13.48 -0.20
N ALA A 95 11.78 -14.75 -0.58
CA ALA A 95 12.74 -15.56 -1.34
C ALA A 95 12.74 -15.27 -2.85
N GLY A 96 11.76 -14.51 -3.36
CA GLY A 96 11.65 -14.11 -4.76
C GLY A 96 11.23 -15.21 -5.72
N ASP A 97 10.91 -16.39 -5.23
CA ASP A 97 10.50 -17.58 -5.99
C ASP A 97 9.00 -17.70 -6.20
N LEU A 98 8.21 -16.93 -5.42
CA LEU A 98 6.76 -16.87 -5.52
C LEU A 98 6.30 -15.42 -5.76
N ILE A 99 5.15 -15.31 -6.43
CA ILE A 99 4.39 -14.05 -6.54
C ILE A 99 2.98 -14.33 -6.00
N ALA A 100 2.45 -13.44 -5.17
CA ALA A 100 1.05 -13.42 -4.79
C ALA A 100 0.36 -12.24 -5.48
N SER A 101 -0.83 -12.47 -6.02
CA SER A 101 -1.65 -11.44 -6.67
C SER A 101 -3.10 -11.55 -6.24
N GLY A 102 -3.75 -10.42 -5.93
CA GLY A 102 -5.13 -10.33 -5.48
C GLY A 102 -5.98 -9.46 -6.37
N ASP A 103 -7.19 -9.92 -6.72
CA ASP A 103 -8.09 -9.24 -7.64
C ASP A 103 -9.37 -8.71 -6.97
N VAL A 104 -10.18 -7.98 -7.75
CA VAL A 104 -11.46 -7.40 -7.31
C VAL A 104 -12.58 -8.43 -7.16
N ASP A 105 -12.41 -9.66 -7.66
CA ASP A 105 -13.34 -10.77 -7.44
C ASP A 105 -13.01 -11.57 -6.16
N GLY A 106 -12.06 -11.08 -5.35
CA GLY A 106 -11.65 -11.69 -4.08
C GLY A 106 -10.71 -12.87 -4.24
N VAL A 107 -10.15 -13.11 -5.42
CA VAL A 107 -9.26 -14.25 -5.67
C VAL A 107 -7.81 -13.85 -5.44
N VAL A 108 -7.09 -14.63 -4.65
CA VAL A 108 -5.64 -14.54 -4.51
C VAL A 108 -4.99 -15.75 -5.17
N ASN A 109 -4.18 -15.48 -6.20
CA ASN A 109 -3.37 -16.47 -6.89
C ASN A 109 -1.94 -16.45 -6.39
N ILE A 110 -1.33 -17.64 -6.30
CA ILE A 110 0.10 -17.81 -6.03
C ILE A 110 0.75 -18.36 -7.29
N TRP A 111 1.79 -17.71 -7.73
CA TRP A 111 2.58 -18.07 -8.89
C TRP A 111 3.96 -18.54 -8.45
N ARG A 112 4.44 -19.63 -9.04
CA ARG A 112 5.77 -20.20 -8.77
C ARG A 112 6.60 -20.18 -10.03
N LEU A 113 7.84 -19.72 -9.92
CA LEU A 113 8.80 -19.79 -11.01
C LEU A 113 9.15 -21.27 -11.26
N SER A 114 8.92 -21.75 -12.49
CA SER A 114 9.29 -23.10 -12.90
C SER A 114 10.77 -23.18 -13.19
N GLN A 115 11.42 -24.22 -12.66
CA GLN A 115 12.83 -24.50 -12.93
C GLN A 115 13.02 -25.48 -14.12
N THR A 116 11.92 -25.97 -14.71
CA THR A 116 11.99 -26.93 -15.81
C THR A 116 12.11 -26.23 -17.16
N GLU A 117 13.25 -26.33 -17.79
CA GLU A 117 13.55 -25.85 -19.15
C GLU A 117 12.78 -26.61 -20.26
N THR A 118 12.05 -27.68 -19.92
CA THR A 118 11.51 -28.67 -20.87
C THR A 118 10.18 -28.31 -21.53
N GLN A 119 9.55 -27.19 -21.18
CA GLN A 119 8.39 -26.72 -21.94
C GLN A 119 8.74 -25.41 -22.64
N SER A 120 8.87 -25.48 -23.97
CA SER A 120 9.08 -24.31 -24.80
C SER A 120 8.10 -23.20 -24.40
N PRO A 121 8.59 -22.00 -24.06
CA PRO A 121 7.76 -20.86 -23.64
C PRO A 121 6.69 -20.47 -24.67
N SER A 122 6.90 -20.87 -25.92
CA SER A 122 6.10 -20.51 -27.10
C SER A 122 4.68 -21.04 -27.15
N LYS A 123 4.25 -21.96 -26.25
CA LYS A 123 2.88 -22.52 -26.28
C LYS A 123 1.88 -21.80 -25.35
N LEU A 124 2.30 -20.80 -24.59
CA LEU A 124 1.45 -20.12 -23.58
C LEU A 124 1.07 -18.68 -23.92
N THR A 125 1.55 -18.14 -25.02
CA THR A 125 1.15 -16.78 -25.46
C THR A 125 -0.13 -16.87 -26.28
N VAL A 126 -1.21 -16.43 -25.67
CA VAL A 126 -2.53 -16.32 -26.31
C VAL A 126 -2.69 -14.99 -27.03
N ASP A 127 -1.82 -14.03 -26.75
CA ASP A 127 -1.87 -12.71 -27.33
C ASP A 127 -0.75 -12.53 -28.38
N PRO A 128 -1.10 -12.42 -29.68
CA PRO A 128 -0.13 -12.27 -30.76
C PRO A 128 0.60 -10.91 -30.72
N GLU A 129 0.09 -9.91 -29.95
CA GLU A 129 0.72 -8.59 -29.84
C GLU A 129 1.78 -8.55 -28.71
N MET A 130 1.81 -9.55 -27.82
CA MET A 130 2.75 -9.62 -26.71
C MET A 130 4.01 -10.40 -27.06
N PRO A 131 5.19 -9.95 -26.58
CA PRO A 131 6.42 -10.74 -26.68
C PRO A 131 6.26 -12.10 -26.01
N PRO A 132 6.96 -13.15 -26.50
CA PRO A 132 6.91 -14.48 -25.86
C PRO A 132 7.48 -14.41 -24.45
N ASN A 133 6.88 -15.17 -23.54
CA ASN A 133 7.36 -15.30 -22.16
C ASN A 133 8.79 -15.89 -22.16
N LYS A 134 9.71 -15.22 -21.45
CA LYS A 134 11.08 -15.68 -21.21
C LYS A 134 11.17 -16.52 -19.93
N GLU A 135 10.25 -16.34 -19.00
CA GLU A 135 10.14 -17.10 -17.76
C GLU A 135 8.78 -17.79 -17.69
N LEU A 136 8.76 -19.01 -17.17
CA LEU A 136 7.54 -19.75 -16.95
C LEU A 136 7.10 -19.63 -15.47
N TRP A 137 6.08 -18.83 -15.22
CA TRP A 137 5.41 -18.74 -13.93
C TRP A 137 4.14 -19.58 -13.95
N VAL A 138 4.10 -20.60 -13.10
CA VAL A 138 2.96 -21.54 -13.03
C VAL A 138 2.09 -21.17 -11.84
N ARG A 139 0.78 -21.04 -12.09
CA ARG A 139 -0.19 -20.82 -11.03
C ARG A 139 -0.25 -22.05 -10.12
N SER A 140 -0.09 -21.84 -8.81
CA SER A 140 -0.27 -22.88 -7.81
C SER A 140 -1.71 -23.42 -7.83
N ARG A 141 -1.89 -24.67 -7.44
CA ARG A 141 -3.22 -25.26 -7.24
C ARG A 141 -3.94 -24.61 -6.05
N ASN A 142 -3.19 -24.07 -5.10
CA ASN A 142 -3.73 -23.35 -3.95
C ASN A 142 -4.02 -21.92 -4.36
N SER A 143 -5.29 -21.58 -4.48
CA SER A 143 -5.80 -20.22 -4.56
C SER A 143 -6.67 -19.95 -3.34
N PHE A 144 -6.73 -18.69 -2.92
CA PHE A 144 -7.53 -18.29 -1.78
C PHE A 144 -8.65 -17.38 -2.27
N ARG A 145 -9.82 -17.48 -1.63
CA ARG A 145 -10.98 -16.69 -2.02
C ARG A 145 -11.59 -15.98 -0.83
N HIS A 146 -11.90 -14.71 -1.04
CA HIS A 146 -12.71 -13.83 -0.22
C HIS A 146 -14.03 -13.49 -0.93
N ASP A 147 -14.97 -12.93 -0.20
CA ASP A 147 -16.31 -12.65 -0.73
C ASP A 147 -16.37 -11.32 -1.51
N SER A 148 -15.32 -10.49 -1.42
CA SER A 148 -15.18 -9.21 -2.11
C SER A 148 -13.72 -8.91 -2.43
N ASP A 149 -13.47 -7.74 -3.04
CA ASP A 149 -12.17 -7.27 -3.50
C ASP A 149 -11.05 -7.55 -2.51
N VAL A 150 -9.93 -8.10 -2.99
CA VAL A 150 -8.68 -8.10 -2.23
C VAL A 150 -8.10 -6.69 -2.25
N THR A 151 -7.92 -6.09 -1.08
CA THR A 151 -7.45 -4.71 -0.94
C THR A 151 -5.94 -4.63 -0.75
N ASP A 152 -5.36 -5.58 -0.02
CA ASP A 152 -3.92 -5.67 0.19
C ASP A 152 -3.47 -7.07 0.60
N ILE A 153 -2.18 -7.37 0.39
CA ILE A 153 -1.54 -8.63 0.79
C ILE A 153 -0.16 -8.37 1.39
N ALA A 154 0.22 -9.19 2.37
CA ALA A 154 1.55 -9.14 2.98
C ALA A 154 2.09 -10.54 3.27
N TRP A 155 3.35 -10.78 2.89
CA TRP A 155 4.08 -11.99 3.21
C TRP A 155 4.70 -11.92 4.60
N ASN A 156 4.76 -13.06 5.30
CA ASN A 156 5.64 -13.16 6.45
C ASN A 156 7.12 -13.25 6.00
N ALA A 157 8.05 -13.00 6.91
CA ALA A 157 9.48 -12.97 6.60
C ALA A 157 10.04 -14.28 5.99
N THR A 158 9.40 -15.43 6.26
CA THR A 158 9.82 -16.73 5.72
C THR A 158 9.16 -17.11 4.38
N GLY A 159 8.18 -16.34 3.90
CA GLY A 159 7.43 -16.66 2.69
C GLY A 159 6.46 -17.84 2.84
N SER A 160 6.29 -18.38 4.05
CA SER A 160 5.41 -19.54 4.31
C SER A 160 3.94 -19.17 4.50
N CYS A 161 3.66 -17.94 4.92
CA CYS A 161 2.32 -17.43 5.19
C CYS A 161 2.07 -16.11 4.47
N LEU A 162 0.81 -15.90 4.09
CA LEU A 162 0.31 -14.69 3.48
C LEU A 162 -0.86 -14.16 4.30
N CYS A 163 -0.84 -12.86 4.60
CA CYS A 163 -1.97 -12.14 5.17
C CYS A 163 -2.72 -11.44 4.03
N ILE A 164 -4.04 -11.54 4.03
CA ILE A 164 -4.92 -11.03 2.98
C ILE A 164 -5.98 -10.14 3.63
N ALA A 165 -6.07 -8.90 3.19
CA ALA A 165 -7.15 -7.97 3.53
C ALA A 165 -8.17 -7.93 2.39
N SER A 166 -9.44 -7.82 2.73
CA SER A 166 -10.52 -7.79 1.75
C SER A 166 -11.59 -6.77 2.11
N ASN A 167 -12.25 -6.26 1.10
CA ASN A 167 -13.44 -5.40 1.19
C ASN A 167 -14.69 -6.14 1.73
N ASP A 168 -14.55 -7.43 2.06
CA ASP A 168 -15.54 -8.21 2.82
C ASP A 168 -15.44 -8.00 4.35
N ASP A 169 -14.83 -6.88 4.78
CA ASP A 169 -14.58 -6.52 6.17
C ASP A 169 -13.78 -7.58 6.95
N SER A 170 -12.90 -8.31 6.27
CA SER A 170 -12.11 -9.35 6.89
C SER A 170 -10.63 -9.29 6.56
N LEU A 171 -9.87 -9.89 7.48
CA LEU A 171 -8.44 -10.18 7.36
C LEU A 171 -8.25 -11.68 7.54
N SER A 172 -7.48 -12.33 6.71
CA SER A 172 -7.16 -13.75 6.86
C SER A 172 -5.68 -14.02 6.71
N MET A 173 -5.18 -14.97 7.49
CA MET A 173 -3.86 -15.54 7.30
C MET A 173 -3.99 -16.95 6.71
N VAL A 174 -3.21 -17.20 5.68
CA VAL A 174 -3.18 -18.49 4.97
C VAL A 174 -1.76 -19.04 4.94
N ASN A 175 -1.64 -20.34 5.06
CA ASN A 175 -0.37 -21.05 4.81
C ASN A 175 -0.31 -21.40 3.32
N VAL A 176 0.70 -20.89 2.64
CA VAL A 176 0.81 -20.98 1.17
C VAL A 176 1.12 -22.39 0.70
N SER A 177 1.95 -23.13 1.41
CA SER A 177 2.34 -24.49 1.04
C SER A 177 1.21 -25.49 1.22
N THR A 178 0.45 -25.39 2.33
CA THR A 178 -0.66 -26.31 2.63
C THR A 178 -1.98 -25.89 2.00
N GLY A 179 -2.11 -24.64 1.56
CA GLY A 179 -3.34 -24.06 1.05
C GLY A 179 -4.42 -23.84 2.12
N LYS A 180 -4.07 -23.98 3.40
CA LYS A 180 -5.03 -23.87 4.51
C LYS A 180 -5.06 -22.46 5.10
N ARG A 181 -6.26 -21.99 5.43
CA ARG A 181 -6.45 -20.79 6.24
C ARG A 181 -6.06 -21.08 7.68
N VAL A 182 -5.15 -20.29 8.25
CA VAL A 182 -4.70 -20.42 9.64
C VAL A 182 -5.70 -19.76 10.58
N TRP A 183 -6.09 -18.52 10.27
CA TRP A 183 -7.14 -17.80 10.97
C TRP A 183 -7.81 -16.78 10.05
N ARG A 184 -9.01 -16.33 10.43
CA ARG A 184 -9.74 -15.22 9.82
C ARG A 184 -10.30 -14.34 10.93
N VAL A 185 -10.09 -13.03 10.81
CA VAL A 185 -10.71 -12.00 11.63
C VAL A 185 -11.70 -11.26 10.74
N GLY A 186 -12.96 -11.29 11.11
CA GLY A 186 -14.03 -10.53 10.45
C GLY A 186 -14.53 -9.42 11.35
N ASN A 187 -15.58 -8.72 10.90
CA ASN A 187 -16.26 -7.67 11.63
C ASN A 187 -15.41 -6.41 11.87
N PHE A 188 -14.52 -6.08 10.93
CA PHE A 188 -14.06 -4.70 10.85
C PHE A 188 -15.28 -3.80 10.61
N ARG A 189 -15.30 -2.63 11.21
CA ARG A 189 -16.40 -1.67 10.99
C ARG A 189 -16.42 -1.15 9.56
N HIS A 190 -15.26 -1.05 8.97
CA HIS A 190 -14.99 -0.69 7.59
C HIS A 190 -13.79 -1.52 7.12
N PHE A 191 -13.73 -1.80 5.86
CA PHE A 191 -12.77 -2.73 5.30
C PHE A 191 -11.30 -2.31 5.52
N PRO A 192 -10.42 -3.29 5.80
CA PRO A 192 -8.99 -3.07 5.83
C PRO A 192 -8.46 -2.77 4.44
N ASN A 193 -7.58 -1.77 4.29
CA ASN A 193 -7.03 -1.35 3.00
C ASN A 193 -5.51 -1.14 3.00
N GLY A 194 -4.84 -1.66 4.00
CA GLY A 194 -3.38 -1.74 4.05
C GLY A 194 -2.90 -2.65 5.16
N ILE A 195 -1.90 -3.46 4.86
CA ILE A 195 -1.29 -4.43 5.77
C ILE A 195 0.21 -4.21 5.83
N ALA A 196 0.79 -4.25 7.02
CA ALA A 196 2.23 -4.38 7.23
C ALA A 196 2.50 -5.59 8.13
N TRP A 197 3.30 -6.54 7.65
CA TRP A 197 3.76 -7.66 8.46
C TRP A 197 5.08 -7.32 9.13
N ASP A 198 5.15 -7.48 10.44
CA ASP A 198 6.36 -7.31 11.23
C ASP A 198 7.49 -8.23 10.76
N PRO A 199 8.67 -7.73 10.42
CA PRO A 199 9.81 -8.56 9.99
C PRO A 199 10.25 -9.57 11.05
N LEU A 200 9.94 -9.32 12.33
CA LEU A 200 10.18 -10.27 13.43
C LEU A 200 9.03 -11.27 13.64
N GLY A 201 7.98 -11.20 12.83
CA GLY A 201 6.87 -12.16 12.79
C GLY A 201 5.88 -12.10 13.93
N LYS A 202 5.91 -11.06 14.80
CA LYS A 202 5.03 -10.97 15.98
C LYS A 202 3.74 -10.24 15.70
N TYR A 203 3.77 -9.18 14.90
CA TYR A 203 2.65 -8.28 14.67
C TYR A 203 2.23 -8.24 13.21
N ILE A 204 0.95 -7.98 13.01
CA ILE A 204 0.39 -7.51 11.74
C ILE A 204 -0.29 -6.18 12.04
N VAL A 205 0.09 -5.15 11.32
CA VAL A 205 -0.52 -3.84 11.39
C VAL A 205 -1.52 -3.71 10.25
N VAL A 206 -2.72 -3.25 10.57
CA VAL A 206 -3.83 -3.13 9.61
C VAL A 206 -4.34 -1.70 9.65
N MET A 207 -4.35 -1.05 8.51
CA MET A 207 -5.02 0.24 8.31
C MET A 207 -6.42 -0.01 7.75
N SER A 208 -7.39 0.76 8.20
CA SER A 208 -8.77 0.67 7.70
C SER A 208 -9.36 2.05 7.40
N THR A 209 -10.40 2.05 6.57
CA THR A 209 -11.04 3.29 6.11
C THR A 209 -11.80 4.03 7.22
N ASP A 210 -12.05 3.40 8.37
CA ASP A 210 -12.71 4.03 9.54
C ASP A 210 -11.77 4.87 10.41
N ARG A 211 -10.63 5.31 9.85
CA ARG A 211 -9.64 6.16 10.53
C ARG A 211 -8.97 5.45 11.72
N LYS A 212 -8.70 4.13 11.54
CA LYS A 212 -8.05 3.30 12.56
C LYS A 212 -6.85 2.57 12.03
N MET A 213 -5.94 2.31 12.96
CA MET A 213 -4.87 1.36 12.83
C MET A 213 -5.01 0.31 13.92
N ASP A 214 -5.07 -0.95 13.55
CA ASP A 214 -5.13 -2.08 14.46
C ASP A 214 -3.81 -2.85 14.45
N ILE A 215 -3.31 -3.20 15.64
CA ILE A 215 -2.18 -4.13 15.81
C ILE A 215 -2.75 -5.49 16.21
N ILE A 216 -2.39 -6.50 15.44
CA ILE A 216 -2.91 -7.86 15.56
C ILE A 216 -1.74 -8.81 15.85
N ASP A 217 -1.94 -9.79 16.74
CA ASP A 217 -0.99 -10.88 16.96
C ASP A 217 -0.99 -11.78 15.72
N ALA A 218 0.16 -11.88 15.05
CA ALA A 218 0.30 -12.63 13.81
C ALA A 218 -0.01 -14.13 13.97
N ARG A 219 0.14 -14.73 15.16
CA ARG A 219 -0.05 -16.16 15.41
C ARG A 219 -1.51 -16.58 15.45
N ASN A 220 -2.37 -15.74 16.03
CA ASN A 220 -3.75 -16.12 16.37
C ASN A 220 -4.81 -15.15 15.83
N GLY A 221 -4.41 -14.02 15.24
CA GLY A 221 -5.31 -13.01 14.71
C GLY A 221 -5.99 -12.13 15.78
N PHE A 222 -5.58 -12.22 17.04
CA PHE A 222 -6.19 -11.40 18.09
C PHE A 222 -5.73 -9.95 18.02
N LYS A 223 -6.68 -9.03 18.11
CA LYS A 223 -6.40 -7.60 18.19
C LYS A 223 -5.76 -7.26 19.52
N LEU A 224 -4.52 -6.76 19.46
CA LEU A 224 -3.74 -6.35 20.62
C LEU A 224 -4.00 -4.90 21.00
N LYS A 225 -4.07 -4.02 20.00
CA LYS A 225 -4.24 -2.57 20.18
C LYS A 225 -4.99 -1.97 19.00
N SER A 226 -5.70 -0.88 19.25
CA SER A 226 -6.35 -0.07 18.21
C SER A 226 -6.02 1.40 18.46
N PHE A 227 -5.61 2.08 17.41
CA PHE A 227 -5.29 3.50 17.41
C PHE A 227 -6.29 4.23 16.52
N SER A 228 -6.97 5.23 17.06
CA SER A 228 -7.90 6.09 16.31
C SER A 228 -7.88 7.52 16.80
N GLN A 229 -7.62 7.69 18.08
CA GLN A 229 -7.58 8.96 18.77
C GLN A 229 -6.50 8.91 19.85
N PHE A 230 -5.97 10.05 20.21
CA PHE A 230 -5.12 10.20 21.38
C PHE A 230 -5.42 11.51 22.10
N HIS A 231 -5.12 11.53 23.39
CA HIS A 231 -5.27 12.69 24.25
C HIS A 231 -3.92 13.39 24.37
N LEU A 232 -3.88 14.66 24.07
CA LEU A 232 -2.66 15.45 24.18
C LEU A 232 -2.88 16.78 24.87
N GLY A 233 -1.97 17.02 25.81
CA GLY A 233 -1.62 18.34 26.30
C GLY A 233 -0.14 18.65 26.07
N GLN A 234 0.49 18.11 25.01
CA GLN A 234 1.94 18.22 24.79
C GLN A 234 2.29 18.65 23.37
N ASN A 235 3.46 19.29 23.25
CA ASN A 235 4.05 19.69 21.97
C ASN A 235 4.36 18.47 21.11
N LEU A 236 3.65 18.26 20.03
CA LEU A 236 3.96 17.23 19.03
C LEU A 236 4.66 17.80 17.81
N VAL A 237 4.39 19.05 17.49
CA VAL A 237 4.91 19.69 16.29
C VAL A 237 5.35 21.11 16.63
N SER A 238 6.60 21.43 16.37
CA SER A 238 7.17 22.79 16.37
C SER A 238 6.72 23.73 17.50
N GLY A 239 6.72 23.25 18.75
CA GLY A 239 6.52 24.09 19.92
C GLY A 239 5.11 24.62 20.19
N LYS A 240 4.11 24.25 19.38
CA LYS A 240 2.70 24.62 19.65
C LYS A 240 2.11 23.71 20.71
N GLN A 241 1.66 24.28 21.83
CA GLN A 241 0.84 23.57 22.81
C GLN A 241 -0.56 23.38 22.23
N LEU A 242 -1.01 22.12 22.17
CA LEU A 242 -2.37 21.79 21.83
C LEU A 242 -3.24 21.73 23.09
N PRO A 243 -4.52 22.11 23.04
CA PRO A 243 -5.45 21.90 24.13
C PRO A 243 -5.50 20.42 24.56
N MET A 244 -5.82 20.15 25.83
CA MET A 244 -6.02 18.78 26.33
C MET A 244 -7.36 18.22 25.83
N GLU A 245 -7.41 17.91 24.55
CA GLU A 245 -8.58 17.35 23.88
C GLU A 245 -8.26 16.01 23.25
N SER A 246 -9.29 15.28 22.83
CA SER A 246 -9.16 14.05 22.08
C SER A 246 -9.08 14.37 20.59
N TYR A 247 -7.95 14.07 19.98
CA TYR A 247 -7.70 14.32 18.56
C TYR A 247 -7.78 13.02 17.76
N ARG A 248 -8.44 13.07 16.60
CA ARG A 248 -8.37 11.97 15.62
C ARG A 248 -6.99 11.91 15.02
N MET A 249 -6.50 10.67 14.81
CA MET A 249 -5.14 10.44 14.32
C MET A 249 -5.06 10.43 12.80
N PHE A 250 -6.04 9.85 12.12
CA PHE A 250 -5.91 9.51 10.71
C PHE A 250 -6.91 10.27 9.84
N HIS A 251 -6.52 10.46 8.60
CA HIS A 251 -7.35 11.05 7.55
C HIS A 251 -8.60 10.19 7.30
N ASP A 252 -9.68 10.83 6.93
CA ASP A 252 -10.94 10.18 6.57
C ASP A 252 -10.89 9.54 5.16
N ASP A 253 -12.03 9.18 4.62
CA ASP A 253 -12.21 8.57 3.31
C ASP A 253 -12.17 9.56 2.14
N THR A 254 -12.02 10.86 2.41
CA THR A 254 -11.81 11.89 1.38
C THR A 254 -10.37 11.91 0.86
N LEU A 255 -9.45 11.15 1.48
CA LEU A 255 -8.10 10.96 0.97
C LEU A 255 -8.15 10.35 -0.44
N GLY A 256 -7.52 11.02 -1.40
CA GLY A 256 -7.53 10.64 -2.82
C GLY A 256 -6.78 9.33 -3.16
N SER A 257 -6.71 8.37 -2.24
CA SER A 257 -6.12 7.04 -2.43
C SER A 257 -6.98 5.96 -1.78
N PHE A 258 -7.13 4.85 -2.50
CA PHE A 258 -7.82 3.67 -2.00
C PHE A 258 -7.00 2.91 -0.95
N THR A 259 -5.66 2.89 -1.08
CA THR A 259 -4.76 2.11 -0.23
C THR A 259 -4.12 2.96 0.86
N ARG A 260 -3.88 2.37 2.05
CA ARG A 260 -3.25 3.00 3.21
C ARG A 260 -2.19 2.06 3.79
N ARG A 261 -0.99 2.08 3.23
CA ARG A 261 0.04 1.07 3.56
C ARG A 261 1.09 1.61 4.51
N ALA A 262 1.08 1.11 5.74
CA ALA A 262 2.16 1.27 6.71
C ALA A 262 3.35 0.34 6.37
N ASP A 263 4.50 0.56 7.02
CA ASP A 263 5.65 -0.33 6.91
C ASP A 263 6.52 -0.32 8.17
N PHE A 264 7.19 -1.44 8.43
CA PHE A 264 8.18 -1.54 9.48
C PHE A 264 9.58 -1.21 8.96
N SER A 265 10.45 -0.72 9.84
CA SER A 265 11.89 -0.69 9.55
C SER A 265 12.42 -2.10 9.31
N PRO A 266 13.52 -2.29 8.54
CA PRO A 266 14.06 -3.60 8.24
C PRO A 266 14.38 -4.45 9.48
N GLY A 267 14.86 -3.82 10.56
CA GLY A 267 15.12 -4.48 11.84
C GLY A 267 13.88 -4.64 12.73
N GLY A 268 12.77 -3.97 12.39
CA GLY A 268 11.50 -4.03 13.14
C GLY A 268 11.43 -3.12 14.36
N GLU A 269 12.37 -2.20 14.53
CA GLU A 269 12.40 -1.26 15.67
C GLU A 269 11.35 -0.15 15.55
N LEU A 270 11.09 0.26 14.31
CA LEU A 270 10.18 1.34 14.00
C LEU A 270 9.02 0.83 13.13
N LEU A 271 7.88 1.47 13.31
CA LEU A 271 6.72 1.34 12.45
C LEU A 271 6.36 2.73 11.94
N PHE A 272 6.34 2.89 10.62
CA PHE A 272 5.93 4.10 9.93
C PHE A 272 4.50 3.96 9.44
N VAL A 273 3.65 4.89 9.85
CA VAL A 273 2.20 4.82 9.58
C VAL A 273 1.75 6.07 8.83
N PRO A 274 1.28 5.92 7.61
CA PRO A 274 0.82 7.05 6.78
C PRO A 274 -0.56 7.54 7.19
N CYS A 275 -1.12 8.45 6.40
CA CYS A 275 -2.46 9.02 6.56
C CYS A 275 -2.66 9.76 7.88
N ALA A 276 -1.59 10.27 8.50
CA ALA A 276 -1.73 11.11 9.67
C ALA A 276 -2.47 12.40 9.30
N HIS A 277 -3.49 12.71 10.08
CA HIS A 277 -4.24 13.96 10.01
C HIS A 277 -4.64 14.39 11.42
N LEU A 278 -3.85 15.25 11.99
CA LEU A 278 -4.10 15.82 13.31
C LEU A 278 -4.96 17.06 13.15
N GLU A 279 -6.24 16.95 13.46
CA GLU A 279 -7.21 18.03 13.39
C GLU A 279 -7.09 18.92 14.65
N ALA A 280 -6.06 19.77 14.70
CA ALA A 280 -5.82 20.69 15.81
C ALA A 280 -6.08 22.13 15.38
N GLY A 281 -7.15 22.74 15.89
CA GLY A 281 -7.55 24.11 15.54
C GLY A 281 -8.12 24.23 14.12
N ALA A 282 -8.00 25.42 13.52
CA ALA A 282 -8.57 25.72 12.20
C ALA A 282 -7.83 25.04 11.02
N THR A 283 -6.60 24.61 11.22
CA THR A 283 -5.76 23.97 10.18
C THR A 283 -5.21 22.66 10.72
N GLY A 284 -5.63 21.54 10.12
CA GLY A 284 -5.06 20.22 10.43
C GLY A 284 -3.59 20.09 9.99
N VAL A 285 -2.86 19.19 10.63
CA VAL A 285 -1.48 18.81 10.25
C VAL A 285 -1.51 17.45 9.59
N TYR A 286 -1.06 17.38 8.34
CA TYR A 286 -0.86 16.12 7.62
C TYR A 286 0.54 15.57 7.88
N GLY A 287 0.70 14.27 7.78
CA GLY A 287 2.00 13.65 7.94
C GLY A 287 1.96 12.14 8.03
N LEU A 288 2.98 11.60 8.65
CA LEU A 288 3.07 10.20 9.02
C LEU A 288 3.44 10.07 10.50
N TYR A 289 2.93 9.03 11.14
CA TYR A 289 3.30 8.71 12.51
C TYR A 289 4.47 7.72 12.54
N VAL A 290 5.36 7.93 13.50
CA VAL A 290 6.44 6.98 13.84
C VAL A 290 6.11 6.37 15.19
N PHE A 291 6.07 5.04 15.25
CA PHE A 291 5.94 4.28 16.48
C PHE A 291 7.24 3.51 16.75
N LYS A 292 7.68 3.49 18.01
CA LYS A 292 8.74 2.60 18.45
C LYS A 292 8.16 1.26 18.85
N ARG A 293 8.85 0.17 18.51
CA ARG A 293 8.40 -1.19 18.82
C ARG A 293 8.20 -1.42 20.32
N ASP A 294 9.09 -0.93 21.15
CA ASP A 294 9.02 -1.04 22.62
C ASP A 294 7.86 -0.24 23.22
N GLN A 295 7.31 0.71 22.48
CA GLN A 295 6.22 1.59 22.88
C GLN A 295 4.91 1.31 22.15
N LEU A 296 4.77 0.19 21.44
CA LEU A 296 3.51 -0.16 20.74
C LEU A 296 2.32 -0.37 21.69
N ASN A 297 2.56 -0.54 23.00
CA ASN A 297 1.51 -0.54 24.02
C ASN A 297 1.11 0.86 24.50
N SER A 298 1.84 1.90 24.12
CA SER A 298 1.51 3.29 24.42
C SER A 298 0.20 3.70 23.74
N ASP A 299 -0.48 4.72 24.26
CA ASP A 299 -1.70 5.26 23.64
C ASP A 299 -1.43 6.31 22.58
N LYS A 300 -0.17 6.64 22.34
CA LYS A 300 0.26 7.70 21.41
C LYS A 300 1.45 7.24 20.56
N PRO A 301 1.61 7.82 19.35
CA PRO A 301 2.81 7.63 18.54
C PRO A 301 4.03 8.24 19.23
N TYR A 302 5.22 7.79 18.83
CA TYR A 302 6.48 8.38 19.28
C TYR A 302 6.68 9.77 18.67
N ALA A 303 6.43 9.93 17.39
CA ALA A 303 6.55 11.19 16.66
C ALA A 303 5.49 11.33 15.56
N LEU A 304 5.23 12.58 15.18
CA LEU A 304 4.53 12.95 13.94
C LEU A 304 5.53 13.69 13.05
N VAL A 305 5.74 13.16 11.85
CA VAL A 305 6.57 13.80 10.82
C VAL A 305 5.63 14.53 9.85
N PRO A 306 5.64 15.87 9.83
CA PRO A 306 4.68 16.64 9.06
C PRO A 306 5.00 16.62 7.55
N THR A 307 3.94 16.70 6.74
CA THR A 307 4.00 16.84 5.29
C THR A 307 2.98 17.86 4.80
N ARG A 308 3.13 18.36 3.57
CA ARG A 308 2.15 19.30 2.99
C ARG A 308 0.82 18.65 2.65
N LYS A 309 0.84 17.38 2.21
CA LYS A 309 -0.33 16.56 1.86
C LYS A 309 -0.22 15.25 2.60
N ALA A 310 -1.35 14.61 2.92
CA ALA A 310 -1.34 13.32 3.61
C ALA A 310 -0.69 12.23 2.73
N PRO A 311 0.41 11.60 3.18
CA PRO A 311 0.94 10.43 2.51
C PRO A 311 0.03 9.23 2.77
N PHE A 312 -0.07 8.29 1.83
CA PHE A 312 -0.93 7.12 1.98
C PHE A 312 -0.18 5.78 1.88
N ILE A 313 1.05 5.77 1.39
CA ILE A 313 1.93 4.60 1.42
C ILE A 313 3.29 5.02 1.94
N VAL A 314 3.86 4.18 2.81
CA VAL A 314 5.25 4.28 3.27
C VAL A 314 5.95 2.95 2.95
N ARG A 315 7.22 3.02 2.55
CA ARG A 315 8.10 1.87 2.36
C ARG A 315 9.49 2.17 2.90
N SER A 316 9.96 1.33 3.80
CA SER A 316 11.32 1.42 4.35
C SER A 316 12.33 0.89 3.35
N CYS A 317 13.46 1.58 3.23
CA CYS A 317 14.61 1.07 2.50
C CYS A 317 15.09 -0.23 3.17
N PRO A 318 15.37 -1.30 2.41
CA PRO A 318 15.76 -2.58 3.00
C PRO A 318 17.15 -2.61 3.64
N ILE A 319 17.94 -1.57 3.43
CA ILE A 319 19.29 -1.43 4.03
C ILE A 319 19.31 -0.38 5.13
N MET A 320 20.28 -0.50 6.04
CA MET A 320 20.52 0.42 7.14
C MET A 320 21.66 1.37 6.79
N PHE A 321 21.65 2.58 7.34
CA PHE A 321 22.63 3.63 7.06
C PHE A 321 23.36 4.03 8.34
N LYS A 322 24.58 4.52 8.17
CA LYS A 322 25.35 5.10 9.27
C LYS A 322 24.66 6.34 9.81
N LEU A 323 24.79 6.57 11.10
CA LEU A 323 24.37 7.82 11.71
C LEU A 323 25.17 8.99 11.14
N LEU A 324 24.51 10.14 11.00
CA LEU A 324 25.15 11.40 10.66
C LEU A 324 25.63 12.08 11.93
N ASP A 325 26.93 12.41 12.02
CA ASP A 325 27.56 13.00 13.22
C ASP A 325 26.97 14.36 13.61
N LYS A 326 26.43 15.11 12.65
CA LYS A 326 25.90 16.45 12.83
C LYS A 326 24.40 16.52 13.07
N ALA A 327 23.69 15.38 13.04
CA ALA A 327 22.26 15.31 13.23
C ALA A 327 21.91 14.68 14.58
N ASP A 328 20.88 15.20 15.24
CA ASP A 328 20.41 14.67 16.51
C ASP A 328 19.81 13.27 16.32
N ASN A 329 20.23 12.32 17.14
CA ASN A 329 19.66 10.97 17.15
C ASN A 329 18.49 10.89 18.15
N PHE A 330 17.39 11.60 17.87
CA PHE A 330 16.22 11.67 18.76
C PHE A 330 15.49 10.33 18.92
N ILE A 331 15.60 9.42 17.94
CA ILE A 331 15.03 8.07 18.05
C ILE A 331 15.91 7.16 18.90
N GLY A 332 17.23 7.38 18.94
CA GLY A 332 18.18 6.62 19.75
C GLY A 332 18.50 5.24 19.19
N LEU A 333 18.38 5.01 17.89
CA LEU A 333 18.87 3.81 17.22
C LEU A 333 20.37 3.90 16.94
N PRO A 334 21.11 2.77 16.92
CA PRO A 334 22.54 2.77 16.60
C PRO A 334 22.85 2.98 15.11
N TYR A 335 21.83 3.04 14.28
CA TYR A 335 21.89 3.24 12.83
C TYR A 335 20.71 4.10 12.37
N ARG A 336 20.76 4.56 11.14
CA ARG A 336 19.72 5.36 10.53
C ARG A 336 18.89 4.52 9.57
N VAL A 337 17.58 4.68 9.67
CA VAL A 337 16.61 4.08 8.75
C VAL A 337 16.17 5.14 7.76
N VAL A 338 16.28 4.84 6.46
CA VAL A 338 15.74 5.65 5.38
C VAL A 338 14.41 5.05 4.93
N TYR A 339 13.42 5.88 4.65
CA TYR A 339 12.12 5.43 4.17
C TYR A 339 11.51 6.42 3.19
N ALA A 340 10.69 5.92 2.31
CA ALA A 340 10.00 6.72 1.30
C ALA A 340 8.49 6.73 1.56
N ALA A 341 7.84 7.86 1.29
CA ALA A 341 6.39 7.98 1.35
C ALA A 341 5.86 8.70 0.12
N ILE A 342 4.70 8.26 -0.38
CA ILE A 342 4.01 8.92 -1.48
C ILE A 342 2.72 9.57 -1.02
N THR A 343 2.51 10.77 -1.55
CA THR A 343 1.22 11.48 -1.57
C THR A 343 0.59 11.34 -2.96
N LYS A 344 -0.51 12.04 -3.23
CA LYS A 344 -1.18 12.02 -4.53
C LYS A 344 -0.20 12.20 -5.72
N ASP A 345 0.78 13.09 -5.58
CA ASP A 345 1.63 13.57 -6.67
C ASP A 345 3.12 13.68 -6.33
N THR A 346 3.49 13.45 -5.07
CA THR A 346 4.85 13.71 -4.57
C THR A 346 5.42 12.47 -3.90
N LEU A 347 6.66 12.14 -4.24
CA LEU A 347 7.50 11.18 -3.53
C LEU A 347 8.36 11.95 -2.53
N HIS A 348 8.33 11.56 -1.27
CA HIS A 348 9.18 12.08 -0.20
C HIS A 348 10.14 11.01 0.27
N ILE A 349 11.38 11.39 0.54
CA ILE A 349 12.40 10.54 1.19
C ILE A 349 12.68 11.13 2.57
N PHE A 350 12.62 10.29 3.56
CA PHE A 350 12.85 10.62 4.96
C PHE A 350 13.95 9.75 5.55
N ASP A 351 14.44 10.15 6.71
CA ASP A 351 15.25 9.30 7.56
C ASP A 351 14.86 9.39 9.03
N SER A 352 15.45 8.54 9.85
CA SER A 352 15.16 8.47 11.29
C SER A 352 15.87 9.54 12.13
N GLN A 353 16.73 10.38 11.56
CA GLN A 353 17.41 11.46 12.28
C GLN A 353 16.81 12.84 12.02
N HIS A 354 16.01 13.01 10.97
CA HIS A 354 15.36 14.28 10.62
C HIS A 354 13.84 14.22 10.79
N ALA A 355 13.27 15.32 11.28
CA ALA A 355 11.82 15.46 11.43
C ALA A 355 11.12 15.97 10.16
N HIS A 356 11.85 16.09 9.05
CA HIS A 356 11.38 16.57 7.75
C HIS A 356 11.95 15.71 6.63
N PRO A 357 11.39 15.77 5.40
CA PRO A 357 11.95 15.05 4.27
C PRO A 357 13.39 15.50 3.98
N ILE A 358 14.29 14.56 3.74
CA ILE A 358 15.66 14.85 3.29
C ILE A 358 15.73 15.14 1.79
N ALA A 359 14.73 14.63 1.04
CA ALA A 359 14.55 14.94 -0.38
C ALA A 359 13.10 14.67 -0.80
N TYR A 360 12.67 15.26 -1.91
CA TYR A 360 11.38 14.97 -2.50
C TYR A 360 11.36 15.22 -4.01
N VAL A 361 10.41 14.59 -4.70
CA VAL A 361 10.12 14.82 -6.13
C VAL A 361 8.65 15.13 -6.26
N GLU A 362 8.34 16.36 -6.66
CA GLU A 362 6.96 16.81 -6.91
C GLU A 362 6.55 16.59 -8.37
N ASN A 363 5.26 16.35 -8.59
CA ASN A 363 4.66 16.18 -9.92
C ASN A 363 5.38 15.09 -10.74
N LEU A 364 5.65 13.94 -10.10
CA LEU A 364 6.34 12.81 -10.70
C LEU A 364 5.54 12.25 -11.91
N HIS A 365 4.21 12.28 -11.81
CA HIS A 365 3.26 11.89 -12.85
C HIS A 365 2.12 12.92 -12.97
N TYR A 366 1.41 12.90 -14.10
CA TYR A 366 0.23 13.76 -14.31
C TYR A 366 -1.00 13.27 -13.54
N ASN A 367 -1.07 11.96 -13.23
CA ASN A 367 -2.14 11.37 -12.44
C ASN A 367 -1.60 10.81 -11.11
N ASN A 368 -2.51 10.37 -10.24
CA ASN A 368 -2.18 9.93 -8.88
C ASN A 368 -1.17 8.79 -8.87
N LEU A 369 -0.22 8.87 -7.94
CA LEU A 369 0.68 7.76 -7.61
C LEU A 369 -0.14 6.63 -6.96
N THR A 370 0.27 5.37 -7.18
CA THR A 370 -0.49 4.20 -6.73
C THR A 370 0.27 3.29 -5.78
N ASP A 371 1.54 3.02 -6.05
CA ASP A 371 2.39 2.17 -5.21
C ASP A 371 3.86 2.54 -5.39
N LEU A 372 4.71 2.06 -4.48
CA LEU A 372 6.16 2.19 -4.59
C LEU A 372 6.88 0.97 -4.01
N SER A 373 8.05 0.66 -4.56
CA SER A 373 8.91 -0.43 -4.07
C SER A 373 10.38 -0.08 -4.22
N TRP A 374 11.20 -0.47 -3.21
CA TRP A 374 12.64 -0.33 -3.21
C TRP A 374 13.33 -1.50 -3.89
N THR A 375 14.48 -1.24 -4.53
CA THR A 375 15.43 -2.30 -4.86
C THR A 375 16.09 -2.84 -3.59
N HIS A 376 16.54 -4.09 -3.62
CA HIS A 376 17.13 -4.78 -2.46
C HIS A 376 18.39 -4.10 -1.91
N ASP A 377 19.10 -3.36 -2.75
CA ASP A 377 20.33 -2.62 -2.39
C ASP A 377 20.07 -1.14 -2.03
N GLY A 378 18.81 -0.72 -2.00
CA GLY A 378 18.40 0.63 -1.63
C GLY A 378 18.79 1.74 -2.62
N LYS A 379 19.33 1.38 -3.79
CA LYS A 379 19.79 2.36 -4.78
C LYS A 379 18.67 2.99 -5.57
N MET A 380 17.52 2.30 -5.69
CA MET A 380 16.42 2.79 -6.51
C MET A 380 15.06 2.55 -5.89
N LEU A 381 14.13 3.42 -6.25
CA LEU A 381 12.70 3.29 -6.05
C LEU A 381 12.00 3.17 -7.40
N VAL A 382 11.02 2.29 -7.48
CA VAL A 382 10.06 2.24 -8.58
C VAL A 382 8.73 2.77 -8.04
N VAL A 383 8.13 3.72 -8.73
CA VAL A 383 6.86 4.36 -8.36
C VAL A 383 5.88 4.20 -9.51
N SER A 384 4.71 3.63 -9.24
CA SER A 384 3.64 3.45 -10.22
C SER A 384 2.56 4.53 -10.11
N SER A 385 1.81 4.72 -11.20
CA SER A 385 0.80 5.77 -11.33
C SER A 385 -0.45 5.26 -12.06
N LEU A 386 -1.59 5.89 -11.77
CA LEU A 386 -2.84 5.71 -12.52
C LEU A 386 -2.73 6.14 -14.00
N GLU A 387 -1.69 6.88 -14.35
CA GLU A 387 -1.38 7.24 -15.74
C GLU A 387 -0.94 6.03 -16.59
N GLY A 388 -0.61 4.90 -15.97
CA GLY A 388 -0.16 3.69 -16.64
C GLY A 388 1.36 3.62 -16.84
N PHE A 389 2.13 4.46 -16.15
CA PHE A 389 3.59 4.49 -16.21
C PHE A 389 4.24 4.22 -14.86
N ASN A 390 5.48 3.72 -14.92
CA ASN A 390 6.38 3.63 -13.77
C ASN A 390 7.50 4.64 -13.90
N SER A 391 7.81 5.33 -12.81
CA SER A 391 9.02 6.14 -12.66
C SER A 391 10.06 5.41 -11.82
N PHE A 392 11.33 5.58 -12.21
CA PHE A 392 12.49 5.04 -11.51
C PHE A 392 13.27 6.20 -10.90
N VAL A 393 13.46 6.14 -9.59
CA VAL A 393 14.18 7.16 -8.84
C VAL A 393 15.44 6.55 -8.28
N GLN A 394 16.58 7.00 -8.79
CA GLN A 394 17.89 6.59 -8.30
C GLN A 394 18.34 7.50 -7.17
N ILE A 395 18.89 6.90 -6.12
CA ILE A 395 19.42 7.61 -4.95
C ILE A 395 20.91 7.34 -4.84
N ASN A 396 21.68 8.40 -4.74
CA ASN A 396 23.10 8.28 -4.44
C ASN A 396 23.29 7.99 -2.94
N LEU A 397 23.61 6.74 -2.62
CA LEU A 397 23.76 6.28 -1.23
C LEU A 397 24.91 6.98 -0.47
N GLU A 398 25.96 7.41 -1.17
CA GLU A 398 27.06 8.16 -0.56
C GLU A 398 26.59 9.54 -0.09
N SER A 399 25.73 10.19 -0.88
CA SER A 399 25.18 11.51 -0.52
C SER A 399 24.28 11.48 0.71
N ILE A 400 23.72 10.32 1.03
CA ILE A 400 22.90 10.12 2.23
C ILE A 400 23.65 9.47 3.40
N GLY A 401 25.00 9.42 3.39
CA GLY A 401 25.82 9.07 4.53
C GLY A 401 26.36 7.64 4.60
N GLY A 402 26.16 6.84 3.54
CA GLY A 402 26.74 5.50 3.42
C GLY A 402 26.01 4.40 4.17
N ILE A 403 26.25 3.17 3.77
CA ILE A 403 25.59 1.96 4.31
C ILE A 403 26.20 1.57 5.64
N ASP A 404 25.35 1.18 6.60
CA ASP A 404 25.77 0.51 7.84
C ASP A 404 25.75 -1.02 7.62
N THR A 405 26.90 -1.64 7.82
CA THR A 405 27.09 -3.10 7.68
C THR A 405 27.25 -3.80 9.03
N ALA A 406 27.11 -3.07 10.15
CA ALA A 406 27.24 -3.64 11.47
C ALA A 406 26.06 -4.57 11.81
N GLU A 407 26.34 -5.63 12.57
CA GLU A 407 25.28 -6.46 13.14
C GLU A 407 24.67 -5.78 14.37
N HIS A 408 23.36 -5.56 14.35
CA HIS A 408 22.63 -4.96 15.45
C HIS A 408 21.78 -5.98 16.21
N LYS A 409 21.63 -5.77 17.52
CA LYS A 409 20.76 -6.60 18.35
C LYS A 409 19.31 -6.43 17.93
N ARG A 410 18.58 -7.54 17.81
CA ARG A 410 17.14 -7.51 17.51
C ARG A 410 16.38 -6.77 18.63
N PRO A 411 15.40 -5.94 18.29
CA PRO A 411 14.63 -5.19 19.28
C PRO A 411 13.75 -6.11 20.12
N ILE A 412 13.57 -5.73 21.38
CA ILE A 412 12.71 -6.45 22.32
C ILE A 412 11.27 -5.98 22.08
N SER A 413 10.37 -6.94 21.87
CA SER A 413 8.93 -6.62 21.80
C SER A 413 8.36 -6.45 23.20
N PRO A 414 7.48 -5.48 23.44
CA PRO A 414 6.80 -5.33 24.71
C PRO A 414 6.03 -6.61 25.06
N GLN A 415 6.04 -6.96 26.35
CA GLN A 415 5.19 -8.04 26.86
C GLN A 415 3.71 -7.65 26.59
N PRO A 416 2.87 -8.56 26.08
CA PRO A 416 1.46 -8.26 25.97
C PRO A 416 0.92 -7.93 27.36
N ALA A 417 0.32 -6.76 27.52
CA ALA A 417 -0.41 -6.46 28.74
C ALA A 417 -1.48 -7.56 28.89
N LEU A 418 -1.47 -8.26 30.04
CA LEU A 418 -2.50 -9.23 30.35
C LEU A 418 -3.83 -8.48 30.36
N ILE A 419 -4.58 -8.61 29.27
CA ILE A 419 -5.94 -8.09 29.20
C ILE A 419 -6.73 -8.91 30.22
N GLN A 420 -6.90 -8.36 31.43
CA GLN A 420 -7.87 -8.94 32.36
C GLN A 420 -9.21 -8.97 31.63
N PRO A 421 -9.90 -10.12 31.57
CA PRO A 421 -11.19 -10.19 30.95
C PRO A 421 -12.09 -9.17 31.66
N ARG A 422 -12.61 -8.19 30.92
CA ARG A 422 -13.60 -7.26 31.45
C ARG A 422 -14.70 -8.10 32.07
N LYS A 423 -14.86 -8.05 33.41
CA LYS A 423 -15.97 -8.64 34.10
C LYS A 423 -17.22 -8.06 33.44
N SER A 424 -17.94 -8.91 32.73
CA SER A 424 -19.25 -8.56 32.17
C SER A 424 -20.12 -8.06 33.33
N ALA A 425 -20.57 -6.81 33.23
CA ALA A 425 -21.53 -6.27 34.19
C ALA A 425 -22.77 -7.17 34.16
N LYS A 426 -22.97 -7.96 35.21
CA LYS A 426 -24.15 -8.75 35.40
C LYS A 426 -25.35 -7.78 35.40
N ARG A 427 -26.13 -7.81 34.36
CA ARG A 427 -27.46 -7.21 34.32
C ARG A 427 -28.29 -7.91 35.40
N LYS A 428 -28.62 -7.20 36.48
CA LYS A 428 -29.58 -7.68 37.47
C LYS A 428 -30.94 -7.82 36.79
N THR A 429 -31.31 -9.03 36.42
CA THR A 429 -32.70 -9.42 36.17
C THR A 429 -33.28 -9.86 37.48
N GLN A 430 -34.32 -9.17 37.92
CA GLN A 430 -35.13 -9.58 39.06
C GLN A 430 -35.74 -10.95 38.74
N ALA A 431 -35.51 -11.90 39.66
CA ALA A 431 -36.10 -13.22 39.63
C ALA A 431 -37.57 -13.13 40.07
N ALA A 432 -38.48 -13.58 39.24
CA ALA A 432 -39.80 -14.01 39.66
C ALA A 432 -39.69 -15.52 39.92
N GLU A 433 -40.03 -15.88 41.16
CA GLU A 433 -40.15 -17.26 41.63
C GLU A 433 -41.25 -17.99 40.86
N THR A 434 -40.95 -19.12 40.25
CA THR A 434 -41.92 -20.20 40.00
C THR A 434 -41.25 -21.56 40.16
N THR A 435 -41.90 -22.38 40.95
CA THR A 435 -41.59 -23.72 41.42
C THR A 435 -41.36 -24.75 40.29
N PRO A 436 -40.62 -25.85 40.55
CA PRO A 436 -40.27 -26.84 39.56
C PRO A 436 -41.38 -27.90 39.36
N VAL A 437 -41.71 -28.21 38.12
CA VAL A 437 -42.48 -29.39 37.74
C VAL A 437 -41.53 -30.41 37.12
N VAL A 438 -41.47 -31.58 37.74
CA VAL A 438 -40.81 -32.79 37.28
C VAL A 438 -41.69 -33.46 36.23
N LEU A 439 -41.18 -33.83 35.07
CA LEU A 439 -41.76 -34.83 34.18
C LEU A 439 -40.72 -35.75 33.60
N VAL A 440 -40.99 -37.03 33.73
CA VAL A 440 -40.27 -38.24 33.36
C VAL A 440 -40.52 -38.59 31.88
N PRO A 441 -39.65 -39.33 31.20
CA PRO A 441 -39.75 -39.56 29.76
C PRO A 441 -40.61 -40.78 29.40
N GLU A 442 -41.34 -40.70 28.29
CA GLU A 442 -41.93 -41.87 27.65
C GLU A 442 -41.53 -42.01 26.17
N LYS A 443 -41.41 -43.27 25.81
CA LYS A 443 -40.90 -43.81 24.54
C LYS A 443 -42.01 -44.01 23.51
N SER A 444 -41.58 -43.96 22.26
CA SER A 444 -41.96 -44.83 21.11
C SER A 444 -43.35 -44.69 20.46
N THR A 445 -43.37 -44.52 19.17
CA THR A 445 -43.68 -45.47 18.07
C THR A 445 -44.32 -44.76 16.90
N THR A 446 -43.79 -45.03 15.72
CA THR A 446 -44.37 -44.83 14.38
C THR A 446 -45.65 -45.64 14.19
N PRO A 447 -46.61 -45.39 13.25
CA PRO A 447 -46.36 -45.46 11.80
C PRO A 447 -47.22 -44.56 10.86
N LEU A 448 -46.72 -44.44 9.65
CA LEU A 448 -47.31 -44.15 8.32
C LEU A 448 -48.83 -44.00 8.15
N LYS A 449 -49.23 -42.95 7.40
CA LYS A 449 -50.13 -43.09 6.23
C LYS A 449 -50.19 -41.85 5.35
N GLU A 450 -50.31 -42.14 4.07
CA GLU A 450 -50.43 -41.37 2.86
C GLU A 450 -51.56 -40.35 2.80
N GLY A 451 -51.38 -39.32 1.94
CA GLY A 451 -52.50 -38.88 1.15
C GLY A 451 -52.59 -37.37 0.86
N ASN A 452 -52.26 -37.08 -0.35
CA ASN A 452 -52.85 -36.13 -1.28
C ASN A 452 -52.30 -34.71 -1.47
N ALA A 453 -51.95 -34.51 -2.67
CA ALA A 453 -51.47 -33.36 -3.41
C ALA A 453 -52.41 -32.14 -3.39
N THR A 454 -51.84 -30.97 -3.32
CA THR A 454 -52.29 -29.81 -4.10
C THR A 454 -51.15 -28.83 -4.40
N LYS A 455 -51.19 -28.44 -5.61
CA LYS A 455 -50.31 -27.66 -6.47
C LYS A 455 -49.61 -26.45 -5.88
N THR A 456 -48.30 -26.40 -6.12
CA THR A 456 -47.38 -25.26 -6.16
C THR A 456 -47.77 -24.20 -7.17
N PRO A 457 -47.37 -22.97 -6.98
CA PRO A 457 -46.70 -22.23 -8.05
C PRO A 457 -45.25 -21.91 -7.69
N THR A 458 -44.39 -22.45 -8.47
CA THR A 458 -42.98 -22.16 -8.60
C THR A 458 -42.77 -20.68 -8.97
N ALA A 459 -42.17 -19.91 -8.07
CA ALA A 459 -41.53 -18.64 -8.44
C ALA A 459 -40.03 -18.84 -8.39
N THR A 460 -39.43 -18.99 -9.53
CA THR A 460 -37.98 -18.91 -9.75
C THR A 460 -37.48 -17.52 -9.40
N PRO A 461 -36.45 -17.35 -8.56
CA PRO A 461 -35.78 -16.08 -8.44
C PRO A 461 -34.90 -15.88 -9.68
N LYS A 462 -35.24 -14.90 -10.48
CA LYS A 462 -34.33 -14.36 -11.52
C LYS A 462 -33.08 -13.82 -10.82
N SER A 463 -31.97 -14.50 -10.98
CA SER A 463 -30.65 -13.97 -10.63
C SER A 463 -30.35 -12.79 -11.55
N SER A 464 -30.53 -11.58 -11.08
CA SER A 464 -29.92 -10.41 -11.68
C SER A 464 -28.41 -10.49 -11.45
N LYS A 465 -27.67 -10.92 -12.46
CA LYS A 465 -26.21 -10.72 -12.52
C LYS A 465 -25.95 -9.21 -12.71
N THR A 466 -26.03 -8.44 -11.66
CA THR A 466 -25.35 -7.16 -11.58
C THR A 466 -23.87 -7.46 -11.54
N LYS A 467 -23.16 -7.15 -12.63
CA LYS A 467 -21.69 -7.11 -12.64
C LYS A 467 -21.28 -6.16 -11.52
N SER A 468 -20.76 -6.69 -10.41
CA SER A 468 -20.23 -5.86 -9.33
C SER A 468 -18.99 -5.15 -9.87
N THR A 469 -19.10 -3.86 -10.08
CA THR A 469 -17.91 -3.03 -10.32
C THR A 469 -17.17 -2.98 -8.99
N GLY A 470 -15.96 -3.46 -8.92
CA GLY A 470 -15.16 -3.52 -7.68
C GLY A 470 -15.06 -2.15 -6.98
N ALA A 471 -14.85 -2.16 -5.67
CA ALA A 471 -14.81 -0.93 -4.86
C ALA A 471 -13.71 0.03 -5.35
N LEU A 472 -12.55 -0.50 -5.75
CA LEU A 472 -11.46 0.29 -6.32
C LEU A 472 -11.87 0.96 -7.64
N LEU A 473 -12.54 0.25 -8.55
CA LEU A 473 -12.99 0.82 -9.82
C LEU A 473 -14.06 1.90 -9.63
N LYS A 474 -14.92 1.75 -8.62
CA LYS A 474 -15.88 2.81 -8.25
C LYS A 474 -15.17 4.03 -7.68
N PHE A 475 -14.12 3.82 -6.88
CA PHE A 475 -13.30 4.89 -6.33
C PHE A 475 -12.57 5.66 -7.44
N LEU A 476 -11.93 4.99 -8.38
CA LEU A 476 -11.25 5.60 -9.52
C LEU A 476 -12.20 6.46 -10.37
N LYS A 477 -13.40 5.95 -10.70
CA LYS A 477 -14.44 6.70 -11.44
C LYS A 477 -14.94 7.93 -10.68
N LYS A 478 -15.02 7.86 -9.34
CA LYS A 478 -15.40 9.01 -8.51
C LYS A 478 -14.31 10.09 -8.50
N GLY A 479 -13.04 9.69 -8.56
CA GLY A 479 -11.90 10.60 -8.67
C GLY A 479 -11.90 11.37 -10.00
N GLU A 480 -12.13 10.68 -11.12
CA GLU A 480 -12.23 11.28 -12.45
C GLU A 480 -13.38 12.31 -12.52
N ALA A 481 -14.55 11.98 -11.98
CA ALA A 481 -15.71 12.89 -11.95
C ALA A 481 -15.49 14.12 -11.05
N ALA A 482 -14.66 14.03 -10.01
CA ALA A 482 -14.30 15.15 -9.16
C ALA A 482 -13.31 16.10 -9.86
N GLU A 483 -12.36 15.56 -10.63
CA GLU A 483 -11.41 16.35 -11.42
C GLU A 483 -12.07 17.09 -12.59
N GLU A 484 -13.06 16.49 -13.25
CA GLU A 484 -13.87 17.16 -14.29
C GLU A 484 -14.66 18.35 -13.71
N ASN A 485 -15.18 18.23 -12.48
CA ASN A 485 -15.88 19.33 -11.81
C ASN A 485 -14.94 20.44 -11.34
N GLU A 486 -13.71 20.14 -10.90
CA GLU A 486 -12.71 21.16 -10.57
C GLU A 486 -12.21 21.90 -11.82
N GLN A 487 -12.06 21.22 -12.96
CA GLN A 487 -11.71 21.86 -14.22
C GLN A 487 -12.86 22.71 -14.79
N ALA A 488 -14.10 22.29 -14.60
CA ALA A 488 -15.29 23.08 -14.99
C ALA A 488 -15.46 24.34 -14.12
N SER A 489 -15.15 24.27 -12.83
CA SER A 489 -15.20 25.45 -11.94
C SER A 489 -14.02 26.41 -12.14
N GLY A 490 -12.86 25.91 -12.60
CA GLY A 490 -11.71 26.73 -12.97
C GLY A 490 -11.90 27.53 -14.26
N SER A 491 -12.64 26.98 -15.21
CA SER A 491 -12.92 27.66 -16.49
C SER A 491 -13.93 28.79 -16.36
N SER A 492 -14.87 28.70 -15.43
CA SER A 492 -15.89 29.75 -15.20
C SER A 492 -15.31 31.00 -14.50
N THR A 493 -14.22 30.88 -13.74
CA THR A 493 -13.53 32.03 -13.12
C THR A 493 -12.58 32.76 -14.07
N GLU A 494 -12.05 32.10 -15.09
CA GLU A 494 -11.24 32.76 -16.13
C GLU A 494 -12.08 33.54 -17.15
N GLU A 495 -13.31 33.12 -17.44
CA GLU A 495 -14.21 33.89 -18.31
C GLU A 495 -14.76 35.17 -17.64
N ALA A 496 -15.00 35.14 -16.33
CA ALA A 496 -15.47 36.35 -15.60
C ALA A 496 -14.40 37.46 -15.55
N VAL A 497 -13.11 37.09 -15.53
CA VAL A 497 -11.99 38.06 -15.54
C VAL A 497 -11.70 38.61 -16.94
N LYS A 498 -12.15 37.95 -18.01
CA LYS A 498 -11.98 38.41 -19.41
C LYS A 498 -13.04 39.41 -19.85
N GLN A 499 -14.16 39.55 -19.19
CA GLN A 499 -15.21 40.49 -19.56
C GLN A 499 -14.99 41.94 -19.02
N GLU A 500 -14.17 42.13 -17.99
CA GLU A 500 -13.86 43.45 -17.46
C GLU A 500 -12.71 44.22 -18.15
N LYS A 501 -12.01 43.58 -19.14
CA LYS A 501 -10.88 44.20 -19.85
C LYS A 501 -11.09 44.48 -21.34
N LYS A 502 -12.36 44.54 -21.80
CA LYS A 502 -12.70 44.85 -23.19
C LYS A 502 -13.27 46.27 -23.34
N SER A 503 -12.51 47.28 -22.99
CA SER A 503 -12.67 48.60 -23.53
C SER A 503 -11.33 49.32 -23.53
N THR A 504 -10.53 49.11 -24.56
CA THR A 504 -9.70 50.14 -25.24
C THR A 504 -8.74 49.48 -26.23
N LYS A 505 -8.95 49.88 -27.48
CA LYS A 505 -8.05 50.02 -28.63
C LYS A 505 -7.43 48.77 -29.30
N GLU A 506 -7.86 48.68 -30.56
CA GLU A 506 -7.26 47.99 -31.69
C GLU A 506 -5.82 48.45 -31.96
N ASP A 507 -4.96 47.48 -32.26
CA ASP A 507 -3.94 47.57 -33.31
C ASP A 507 -3.39 46.17 -33.66
N GLU A 508 -3.23 45.96 -34.95
CA GLU A 508 -2.80 44.75 -35.64
C GLU A 508 -1.44 44.22 -35.19
N VAL A 509 -1.28 42.90 -35.04
CA VAL A 509 -0.09 42.16 -35.49
C VAL A 509 -0.36 40.62 -35.52
N THR A 510 0.04 40.01 -36.61
CA THR A 510 0.04 38.60 -37.05
C THR A 510 0.40 37.52 -36.02
N PRO A 511 -0.09 36.28 -36.19
CA PRO A 511 0.07 35.20 -35.20
C PRO A 511 1.45 34.54 -35.24
N LYS A 512 2.18 34.64 -34.15
CA LYS A 512 3.35 33.79 -33.89
C LYS A 512 2.95 32.51 -33.17
N THR A 513 3.32 31.40 -33.76
CA THR A 513 3.23 30.03 -33.26
C THR A 513 3.71 29.92 -31.81
N VAL A 514 2.82 29.59 -30.89
CA VAL A 514 3.15 29.32 -29.48
C VAL A 514 3.71 27.89 -29.37
N LYS A 515 5.00 27.77 -29.20
CA LYS A 515 5.65 26.52 -28.75
C LYS A 515 5.19 26.24 -27.32
N LYS A 516 4.47 25.14 -27.09
CA LYS A 516 4.15 24.62 -25.76
C LYS A 516 5.47 24.38 -25.00
N ALA A 517 5.70 25.17 -23.97
CA ALA A 517 6.84 24.97 -23.06
C ALA A 517 6.64 23.67 -22.30
N LYS A 518 7.55 22.72 -22.45
CA LYS A 518 7.64 21.53 -21.61
C LYS A 518 7.92 22.00 -20.18
N LYS A 519 6.97 21.75 -19.25
CA LYS A 519 7.22 21.99 -17.83
C LYS A 519 8.37 21.07 -17.39
N ARG A 520 9.47 21.66 -16.99
CA ARG A 520 10.61 20.97 -16.38
C ARG A 520 10.21 20.61 -14.95
N ILE A 521 10.25 19.33 -14.61
CA ILE A 521 10.11 18.84 -13.24
C ILE A 521 11.39 19.24 -12.49
N GLN A 522 11.23 19.94 -11.39
CA GLN A 522 12.36 20.32 -10.53
C GLN A 522 12.49 19.34 -9.38
N VAL A 523 13.68 18.81 -9.19
CA VAL A 523 14.08 18.11 -7.97
C VAL A 523 14.58 19.17 -6.99
N VAL A 524 13.92 19.29 -5.85
CA VAL A 524 14.31 20.24 -4.81
C VAL A 524 14.81 19.47 -3.61
N THR A 525 16.06 19.71 -3.24
CA THR A 525 16.65 19.27 -1.98
C THR A 525 16.44 20.38 -0.94
N LEU A 526 15.97 20.01 0.24
CA LEU A 526 15.83 20.93 1.34
C LEU A 526 17.17 21.00 2.08
N ASP A 527 17.77 22.19 2.11
CA ASP A 527 18.88 22.47 3.01
C ASP A 527 18.34 22.53 4.43
N ALA A 528 19.02 21.82 5.35
CA ALA A 528 18.66 21.77 6.77
C ALA A 528 19.11 23.06 7.50
#